data_404d96033d559d80657c2ba0d6b2ae70
#
_entry.id   404d96033d559d80657c2ba0d6b2ae70
#
_cell.length_a   1.000
_cell.length_b   1.000
_cell.length_c   1.000
_cell.angle_alpha   90.00
_cell.angle_beta   90.00
_cell.angle_gamma   90.00
#
_symmetry.space_group_name_H-M   'P 1'
#
loop_
_entity.id
_entity.type
_entity.pdbx_description
1 polymer ?
#
loop_
_entity_poly.entity_id
_entity_poly.type
_entity_poly.pdbx_seq_one_letter_code
_entity_poly.pdbx_strand_id
1 'polypeptide(L)'
;STLLASSAASDVYKRQGGNPEAAAVSGISVFKVTMGAFMLAGILYGFGSWLECNRMVGSGSAAYGQGWDMDAIAACVVGGVSFTGGIGKISGVVTGVLIFTSLTYALTILGIDTNLQFIFEGIIILAAVTLDCLKYVQKK
;
A
#
# COMPACT_ATOMS: atom_id res chain seq x y z
N SER A 1 -19.75 29.93 3.73
CA SER A 1 -20.44 28.62 3.53
C SER A 1 -19.73 27.68 2.55
N THR A 2 -18.90 28.19 1.65
CA THR A 2 -18.11 27.36 0.69
C THR A 2 -17.00 26.54 1.34
N LEU A 3 -16.37 27.02 2.40
CA LEU A 3 -15.32 26.28 3.12
C LEU A 3 -15.86 25.05 3.86
N LEU A 4 -17.07 25.14 4.40
CA LEU A 4 -17.72 24.00 5.06
C LEU A 4 -18.15 22.92 4.05
N ALA A 5 -18.56 23.34 2.86
CA ALA A 5 -18.89 22.41 1.78
C ALA A 5 -17.65 21.67 1.23
N SER A 6 -16.50 22.35 1.12
CA SER A 6 -15.25 21.74 0.70
C SER A 6 -14.68 20.77 1.72
N SER A 7 -14.81 21.06 3.03
CA SER A 7 -14.39 20.15 4.08
C SER A 7 -15.30 18.91 4.15
N ALA A 8 -16.61 19.09 4.02
CA ALA A 8 -17.56 17.97 3.98
C ALA A 8 -17.34 17.07 2.76
N ALA A 9 -17.08 17.65 1.58
CA ALA A 9 -16.73 16.88 0.38
C ALA A 9 -15.43 16.12 0.53
N SER A 10 -14.41 16.71 1.18
CA SER A 10 -13.15 16.04 1.49
C SER A 10 -13.31 14.88 2.47
N ASP A 11 -14.19 15.01 3.46
CA ASP A 11 -14.46 13.95 4.42
C ASP A 11 -15.27 12.79 3.81
N VAL A 12 -16.19 13.08 2.92
CA VAL A 12 -16.93 12.07 2.14
C VAL A 12 -15.96 11.30 1.24
N TYR A 13 -15.03 11.99 0.58
CA TYR A 13 -14.02 11.37 -0.27
C TYR A 13 -13.08 10.43 0.52
N LYS A 14 -12.69 10.81 1.74
CA LYS A 14 -11.86 9.96 2.62
C LYS A 14 -12.60 8.72 3.12
N ARG A 15 -13.92 8.77 3.25
CA ARG A 15 -14.77 7.64 3.71
C ARG A 15 -15.08 6.64 2.60
N GLN A 16 -14.85 6.99 1.35
CA GLN A 16 -15.15 6.15 0.18
C GLN A 16 -14.40 4.81 0.21
N GLY A 17 -13.15 4.78 0.66
CA GLY A 17 -12.35 3.56 0.80
C GLY A 17 -12.88 2.60 1.87
N GLY A 18 -13.62 3.09 2.88
CA GLY A 18 -14.18 2.28 3.96
C GLY A 18 -15.61 1.79 3.74
N ASN A 19 -16.38 2.45 2.85
CA ASN A 19 -17.76 2.05 2.55
C ASN A 19 -18.17 2.50 1.14
N PRO A 20 -18.04 1.62 0.13
CA PRO A 20 -18.41 1.90 -1.25
C PRO A 20 -19.90 2.20 -1.45
N GLU A 21 -20.78 1.59 -0.65
CA GLU A 21 -22.23 1.80 -0.76
C GLU A 21 -22.61 3.22 -0.33
N ALA A 22 -22.04 3.70 0.78
CA ALA A 22 -22.23 5.07 1.24
C ALA A 22 -21.70 6.10 0.23
N ALA A 23 -20.62 5.80 -0.47
CA ALA A 23 -20.08 6.62 -1.54
C ALA A 23 -21.04 6.70 -2.75
N ALA A 24 -21.61 5.57 -3.15
CA ALA A 24 -22.56 5.50 -4.25
C ALA A 24 -23.84 6.31 -3.96
N VAL A 25 -24.38 6.20 -2.74
CA VAL A 25 -25.55 7.00 -2.30
C VAL A 25 -25.23 8.51 -2.28
N SER A 26 -23.98 8.87 -2.03
CA SER A 26 -23.50 10.26 -2.07
C SER A 26 -23.27 10.80 -3.50
N GLY A 27 -23.62 10.03 -4.53
CA GLY A 27 -23.48 10.43 -5.94
C GLY A 27 -22.07 10.26 -6.51
N ILE A 28 -21.15 9.62 -5.78
CA ILE A 28 -19.80 9.35 -6.24
C ILE A 28 -19.77 8.05 -7.04
N SER A 29 -19.30 8.12 -8.28
CA SER A 29 -19.15 6.94 -9.12
C SER A 29 -17.93 6.13 -8.65
N VAL A 30 -18.16 5.10 -7.82
CA VAL A 30 -17.13 4.18 -7.32
C VAL A 30 -16.33 3.57 -8.49
N PHE A 31 -17.01 3.19 -9.57
CA PHE A 31 -16.37 2.64 -10.76
C PHE A 31 -15.31 3.57 -11.36
N LYS A 32 -15.64 4.87 -11.53
CA LYS A 32 -14.69 5.84 -12.12
C LYS A 32 -13.47 6.07 -11.23
N VAL A 33 -13.67 6.12 -9.91
CA VAL A 33 -12.57 6.30 -8.96
C VAL A 33 -11.67 5.07 -8.91
N THR A 34 -12.25 3.88 -8.85
CA THR A 34 -11.49 2.63 -8.87
C THR A 34 -10.72 2.48 -10.18
N MET A 35 -11.36 2.74 -11.32
CA MET A 35 -10.71 2.69 -12.63
C MET A 35 -9.54 3.69 -12.71
N GLY A 36 -9.74 4.91 -12.22
CA GLY A 36 -8.68 5.93 -12.16
C GLY A 36 -7.49 5.50 -11.30
N ALA A 37 -7.76 4.88 -10.15
CA ALA A 37 -6.71 4.35 -9.26
C ALA A 37 -5.91 3.24 -9.95
N PHE A 38 -6.57 2.28 -10.61
CA PHE A 38 -5.89 1.22 -11.34
C PHE A 38 -5.11 1.73 -12.55
N MET A 39 -5.63 2.73 -13.27
CA MET A 39 -4.90 3.36 -14.37
C MET A 39 -3.63 4.05 -13.86
N LEU A 40 -3.72 4.80 -12.76
CA LEU A 40 -2.56 5.45 -12.16
C LEU A 40 -1.53 4.41 -11.68
N ALA A 41 -1.99 3.35 -11.02
CA ALA A 41 -1.12 2.26 -10.58
C ALA A 41 -0.41 1.61 -11.78
N GLY A 42 -1.12 1.34 -12.88
CA GLY A 42 -0.54 0.77 -14.10
C GLY A 42 0.56 1.65 -14.71
N ILE A 43 0.36 2.98 -14.73
CA ILE A 43 1.38 3.93 -15.20
C ILE A 43 2.62 3.88 -14.31
N LEU A 44 2.42 3.88 -12.97
CA LEU A 44 3.53 3.82 -12.01
C LEU A 44 4.29 2.50 -12.09
N TYR A 45 3.59 1.37 -12.27
CA TYR A 45 4.23 0.07 -12.46
C TYR A 45 5.02 0.00 -13.78
N GLY A 46 4.48 0.56 -14.88
CA GLY A 46 5.20 0.65 -16.14
C GLY A 46 6.49 1.47 -16.01
N PHE A 47 6.42 2.60 -15.31
CA PHE A 47 7.59 3.43 -15.05
C PHE A 47 8.61 2.72 -14.14
N GLY A 48 8.15 2.07 -13.08
CA GLY A 48 9.01 1.29 -12.19
C GLY A 48 9.70 0.14 -12.92
N SER A 49 8.97 -0.59 -13.74
CA SER A 49 9.50 -1.67 -14.58
C SER A 49 10.56 -1.17 -15.57
N TRP A 50 10.33 0.00 -16.19
CA TRP A 50 11.29 0.61 -17.08
C TRP A 50 12.60 1.00 -16.35
N LEU A 51 12.51 1.58 -15.16
CA LEU A 51 13.68 1.90 -14.34
C LEU A 51 14.45 0.63 -13.97
N GLU A 52 13.76 -0.43 -13.58
CA GLU A 52 14.36 -1.69 -13.15
C GLU A 52 15.05 -2.41 -14.32
N CYS A 53 14.43 -2.39 -15.51
CA CYS A 53 15.06 -2.92 -16.73
C CYS A 53 16.37 -2.20 -17.08
N ASN A 54 16.44 -0.89 -16.85
CA ASN A 54 17.66 -0.11 -17.07
C ASN A 54 18.75 -0.43 -16.04
N ARG A 55 18.39 -0.81 -14.83
CA ARG A 55 19.32 -1.21 -13.77
C ARG A 55 19.93 -2.57 -14.04
N MET A 56 19.16 -3.48 -14.61
CA MET A 56 19.52 -4.85 -14.94
C MET A 56 20.09 -4.94 -16.36
N VAL A 57 21.36 -4.56 -16.54
CA VAL A 57 22.03 -4.62 -17.86
C VAL A 57 22.14 -6.08 -18.31
N GLY A 58 21.23 -6.52 -19.19
CA GLY A 58 21.34 -7.76 -19.95
C GLY A 58 20.86 -9.06 -19.30
N SER A 59 20.29 -9.05 -18.10
CA SER A 59 19.83 -10.25 -17.40
C SER A 59 18.40 -10.13 -16.89
N GLY A 60 17.42 -10.28 -17.75
CA GLY A 60 16.02 -10.41 -17.36
C GLY A 60 15.67 -11.87 -17.04
N SER A 61 15.27 -12.19 -15.82
CA SER A 61 14.66 -13.47 -15.47
C SER A 61 13.15 -13.31 -15.35
N ALA A 62 12.39 -14.29 -15.83
CA ALA A 62 10.92 -14.33 -15.67
C ALA A 62 10.48 -14.43 -14.20
N ALA A 63 11.37 -14.87 -13.31
CA ALA A 63 11.13 -14.96 -11.86
C ALA A 63 11.48 -13.64 -11.13
N TYR A 64 11.99 -12.62 -11.84
CA TYR A 64 12.34 -11.36 -11.23
C TYR A 64 11.09 -10.59 -10.81
N GLY A 65 11.08 -10.11 -9.57
CA GLY A 65 9.90 -9.43 -9.01
C GLY A 65 8.91 -10.35 -8.29
N GLN A 66 9.20 -11.64 -8.20
CA GLN A 66 8.39 -12.57 -7.43
C GLN A 66 8.49 -12.20 -5.93
N GLY A 67 7.33 -11.98 -5.31
CA GLY A 67 7.24 -11.56 -3.90
C GLY A 67 7.19 -10.05 -3.67
N TRP A 68 7.49 -9.22 -4.66
CA TRP A 68 7.45 -7.75 -4.52
C TRP A 68 6.07 -7.19 -4.19
N ASP A 69 5.02 -7.91 -4.55
CA ASP A 69 3.64 -7.61 -4.18
C ASP A 69 3.44 -7.70 -2.66
N MET A 70 4.00 -8.74 -2.03
CA MET A 70 3.96 -8.91 -0.57
C MET A 70 4.78 -7.83 0.14
N ASP A 71 5.97 -7.52 -0.36
CA ASP A 71 6.82 -6.44 0.15
C ASP A 71 6.10 -5.09 0.10
N ALA A 72 5.42 -4.80 -1.01
CA ALA A 72 4.66 -3.56 -1.17
C ALA A 72 3.49 -3.47 -0.18
N ILE A 73 2.77 -4.58 0.04
CA ILE A 73 1.69 -4.65 1.02
C ILE A 73 2.26 -4.45 2.43
N ALA A 74 3.34 -5.17 2.78
CA ALA A 74 4.00 -5.04 4.09
C ALA A 74 4.44 -3.59 4.35
N ALA A 75 5.11 -2.97 3.38
CA ALA A 75 5.55 -1.59 3.47
C ALA A 75 4.40 -0.61 3.66
N CYS A 76 3.27 -0.78 2.96
CA CYS A 76 2.08 0.05 3.12
C CYS A 76 1.45 -0.09 4.51
N VAL A 77 1.35 -1.32 5.02
CA VAL A 77 0.77 -1.59 6.34
C VAL A 77 1.66 -1.05 7.45
N VAL A 78 2.98 -1.26 7.37
CA VAL A 78 3.96 -0.65 8.29
C VAL A 78 3.89 0.88 8.23
N GLY A 79 3.63 1.45 7.06
CA GLY A 79 3.39 2.88 6.85
C GLY A 79 2.07 3.40 7.41
N GLY A 80 1.24 2.53 8.02
CA GLY A 80 -0.02 2.91 8.67
C GLY A 80 -1.20 3.06 7.71
N VAL A 81 -1.16 2.39 6.57
CA VAL A 81 -2.33 2.24 5.70
C VAL A 81 -3.20 1.11 6.23
N SER A 82 -4.49 1.41 6.47
CA SER A 82 -5.42 0.41 6.97
C SER A 82 -5.74 -0.63 5.90
N PHE A 83 -5.68 -1.89 6.28
CA PHE A 83 -6.03 -3.01 5.41
C PHE A 83 -7.53 -3.03 5.08
N THR A 84 -8.37 -2.50 5.97
CA THR A 84 -9.82 -2.38 5.76
C THR A 84 -10.21 -1.20 4.87
N GLY A 85 -9.25 -0.33 4.51
CA GLY A 85 -9.47 0.84 3.67
C GLY A 85 -9.90 2.09 4.43
N GLY A 86 -10.00 3.20 3.73
CA GLY A 86 -10.49 4.49 4.25
C GLY A 86 -9.49 5.29 5.09
N ILE A 87 -8.39 4.68 5.54
CA ILE A 87 -7.36 5.34 6.36
C ILE A 87 -5.99 5.07 5.75
N GLY A 88 -5.25 6.13 5.49
CA GLY A 88 -3.88 6.08 5.00
C GLY A 88 -3.36 7.47 4.68
N LYS A 89 -2.04 7.65 4.83
CA LYS A 89 -1.35 8.89 4.46
C LYS A 89 -0.21 8.55 3.51
N ILE A 90 -0.06 9.31 2.43
CA ILE A 90 1.03 9.12 1.47
C ILE A 90 2.41 9.22 2.15
N SER A 91 2.58 10.17 3.07
CA SER A 91 3.81 10.30 3.85
C SER A 91 4.12 9.06 4.69
N GLY A 92 3.09 8.42 5.25
CA GLY A 92 3.21 7.15 5.96
C GLY A 92 3.69 6.02 5.04
N VAL A 93 3.12 5.91 3.84
CA VAL A 93 3.55 4.92 2.83
C VAL A 93 5.02 5.11 2.48
N VAL A 94 5.45 6.34 2.19
CA VAL A 94 6.86 6.62 1.87
C VAL A 94 7.78 6.22 3.02
N THR A 95 7.41 6.57 4.26
CA THR A 95 8.19 6.18 5.44
C THR A 95 8.22 4.65 5.63
N GLY A 96 7.08 3.98 5.44
CA GLY A 96 6.97 2.53 5.52
C GLY A 96 7.84 1.82 4.49
N VAL A 97 7.83 2.29 3.23
CA VAL A 97 8.69 1.76 2.17
C VAL A 97 10.18 1.92 2.53
N LEU A 98 10.59 3.10 3.03
CA LEU A 98 11.98 3.32 3.43
C LEU A 98 12.42 2.38 4.56
N ILE A 99 11.60 2.24 5.60
CA ILE A 99 11.87 1.36 6.73
C ILE A 99 11.95 -0.10 6.26
N PHE A 100 10.96 -0.54 5.50
CA PHE A 100 10.85 -1.93 5.06
C PHE A 100 12.01 -2.31 4.11
N THR A 101 12.30 -1.48 3.12
CA THR A 101 13.41 -1.69 2.18
C THR A 101 14.76 -1.72 2.92
N SER A 102 14.96 -0.82 3.89
CA SER A 102 16.18 -0.81 4.69
C SER A 102 16.33 -2.08 5.53
N LEU A 103 15.24 -2.60 6.09
CA LEU A 103 15.22 -3.84 6.85
C LEU A 103 15.54 -5.04 5.96
N THR A 104 14.89 -5.19 4.81
CA THR A 104 15.12 -6.27 3.85
C THR A 104 16.57 -6.25 3.34
N TYR A 105 17.09 -5.05 3.05
CA TYR A 105 18.49 -4.88 2.64
C TYR A 105 19.48 -5.27 3.74
N ALA A 106 19.20 -4.91 4.99
CA ALA A 106 20.02 -5.31 6.13
C ALA A 106 20.04 -6.83 6.33
N LEU A 107 18.89 -7.50 6.20
CA LEU A 107 18.81 -8.97 6.27
C LEU A 107 19.62 -9.64 5.16
N THR A 108 19.59 -9.06 3.96
CA THR A 108 20.38 -9.55 2.81
C THR A 108 21.89 -9.41 3.06
N ILE A 109 22.34 -8.28 3.62
CA ILE A 109 23.76 -8.07 3.97
C ILE A 109 24.22 -9.06 5.05
N LEU A 110 23.36 -9.41 5.99
CA LEU A 110 23.63 -10.41 7.02
C LEU A 110 23.71 -11.85 6.47
N GLY A 111 23.45 -12.03 5.17
CA GLY A 111 23.48 -13.34 4.52
C GLY A 111 22.31 -14.25 4.88
N ILE A 112 21.20 -13.68 5.35
CA ILE A 112 20.00 -14.44 5.67
C ILE A 112 19.34 -14.91 4.38
N ASP A 113 19.03 -16.21 4.32
CA ASP A 113 18.35 -16.82 3.16
C ASP A 113 17.01 -16.14 2.85
N THR A 114 16.72 -15.98 1.56
CA THR A 114 15.51 -15.31 1.08
C THR A 114 14.22 -15.97 1.61
N ASN A 115 14.22 -17.29 1.80
CA ASN A 115 13.06 -17.98 2.36
C ASN A 115 12.81 -17.60 3.83
N LEU A 116 13.87 -17.36 4.60
CA LEU A 116 13.74 -16.84 5.96
C LEU A 116 13.25 -15.38 5.96
N GLN A 117 13.66 -14.58 4.98
CA GLN A 117 13.16 -13.22 4.84
C GLN A 117 11.63 -13.19 4.65
N PHE A 118 11.07 -14.07 3.82
CA PHE A 118 9.60 -14.19 3.65
C PHE A 118 8.89 -14.58 4.96
N ILE A 119 9.51 -15.36 5.83
CA ILE A 119 8.94 -15.67 7.15
C ILE A 119 8.88 -14.42 8.03
N PHE A 120 9.95 -13.62 8.07
CA PHE A 120 9.97 -12.35 8.81
C PHE A 120 8.92 -11.37 8.28
N GLU A 121 8.81 -11.24 6.96
CA GLU A 121 7.80 -10.41 6.31
C GLU A 121 6.39 -10.85 6.68
N GLY A 122 6.10 -12.14 6.62
CA GLY A 122 4.81 -12.69 7.02
C GLY A 122 4.46 -12.39 8.48
N ILE A 123 5.43 -12.49 9.39
CA ILE A 123 5.25 -12.15 10.81
C ILE A 123 4.95 -10.65 10.98
N ILE A 124 5.69 -9.78 10.27
CA ILE A 124 5.49 -8.33 10.33
C ILE A 124 4.10 -7.97 9.83
N ILE A 125 3.67 -8.53 8.68
CA ILE A 125 2.34 -8.30 8.12
C ILE A 125 1.27 -8.76 9.12
N LEU A 126 1.40 -9.95 9.67
CA LEU A 126 0.44 -10.52 10.63
C LEU A 126 0.31 -9.64 11.88
N ALA A 127 1.43 -9.20 12.44
CA ALA A 127 1.44 -8.31 13.60
C ALA A 127 0.78 -6.95 13.27
N ALA A 128 1.11 -6.36 12.13
CA ALA A 128 0.59 -5.07 11.72
C ALA A 128 -0.91 -5.12 11.43
N VAL A 129 -1.40 -6.15 10.74
CA VAL A 129 -2.83 -6.37 10.48
C VAL A 129 -3.60 -6.62 11.77
N THR A 130 -3.04 -7.41 12.69
CA THR A 130 -3.67 -7.65 14.00
C THR A 130 -3.83 -6.36 14.78
N LEU A 131 -2.81 -5.51 14.81
CA LEU A 131 -2.87 -4.20 15.48
C LEU A 131 -3.89 -3.26 14.83
N ASP A 132 -4.01 -3.27 13.50
CA ASP A 132 -4.99 -2.47 12.77
C ASP A 132 -6.42 -2.94 13.07
N CYS A 133 -6.66 -4.25 13.05
CA CYS A 133 -7.95 -4.83 13.41
C CYS A 133 -8.34 -4.54 14.87
N LEU A 134 -7.40 -4.62 15.82
CA LEU A 134 -7.66 -4.29 17.23
C LEU A 134 -8.06 -2.82 17.41
N LYS A 135 -7.40 -1.90 16.75
CA LYS A 135 -7.76 -0.48 16.75
C LYS A 135 -9.16 -0.23 16.19
N TYR A 136 -9.57 -1.03 15.21
CA TYR A 136 -10.90 -0.90 14.62
C TYR A 136 -12.00 -1.42 15.56
N VAL A 137 -11.75 -2.52 16.28
CA VAL A 137 -12.67 -3.10 17.25
C VAL A 137 -12.86 -2.20 18.47
N GLN A 138 -11.80 -1.56 18.96
CA GLN A 138 -11.87 -0.64 20.11
C GLN A 138 -12.61 0.69 19.81
N LYS A 139 -12.82 1.02 18.55
CA LYS A 139 -13.49 2.26 18.15
C LYS A 139 -14.99 2.11 17.89
N LYS A 140 -15.53 0.92 18.12
CA LYS A 140 -16.94 0.59 18.01
C LYS A 140 -17.57 0.50 19.40
#